data_d0e76478bed7dcac7c89680870998855
#
_entry.id   d0e76478bed7dcac7c89680870998855
#
_cell.length_a   1.000
_cell.length_b   1.000
_cell.length_c   1.000
_cell.angle_alpha   90.00
_cell.angle_beta   90.00
_cell.angle_gamma   90.00
#
_symmetry.space_group_name_H-M   'P 1'
#
loop_
_entity.id
_entity.type
_entity.pdbx_description
1 polymer ?
#
loop_
_entity_poly.entity_id
_entity_poly.type
_entity_poly.pdbx_seq_one_letter_code
_entity_poly.pdbx_strand_id
1 'polypeptide(L)'
;VDGKVHTVEGIYSYMHLDSTVCFLRDGLMLLNPDRIKSVDQLPEPFRHWDYIMAPQPVPIGHYQNYRNSSNWVSMNLLSINSKLVALEERQEPLRKELERHGIECAMLPMRHAITLGGCFHCVTNDLIREDD
;
A
#
# COMPACT_ATOMS: atom_id res chain seq x y z
N VAL A 1 3.77 4.83 -20.15
CA VAL A 1 3.02 3.60 -19.81
C VAL A 1 2.29 3.15 -21.06
N ASP A 2 2.48 1.92 -21.49
CA ASP A 2 1.97 1.35 -22.74
C ASP A 2 0.46 1.01 -22.71
N GLY A 3 -0.22 1.31 -21.63
CA GLY A 3 -1.66 1.08 -21.43
C GLY A 3 -2.07 -0.39 -21.37
N LYS A 4 -1.13 -1.31 -21.16
CA LYS A 4 -1.46 -2.73 -20.99
C LYS A 4 -2.11 -2.99 -19.65
N VAL A 5 -3.17 -3.79 -19.67
CA VAL A 5 -3.81 -4.30 -18.45
C VAL A 5 -3.18 -5.64 -18.09
N HIS A 6 -2.69 -5.74 -16.86
CA HIS A 6 -2.16 -6.96 -16.29
C HIS A 6 -3.11 -7.47 -15.21
N THR A 7 -3.41 -8.76 -15.22
CA THR A 7 -4.25 -9.41 -14.23
C THR A 7 -3.41 -10.20 -13.24
N VAL A 8 -3.83 -10.22 -11.98
CA VAL A 8 -3.22 -11.06 -10.93
C VAL A 8 -4.24 -12.14 -10.57
N GLU A 9 -3.97 -13.37 -11.02
CA GLU A 9 -4.86 -14.50 -10.83
C GLU A 9 -4.61 -15.21 -9.50
N GLY A 10 -5.66 -15.82 -8.95
CA GLY A 10 -5.56 -16.62 -7.72
C GLY A 10 -5.36 -15.83 -6.43
N ILE A 11 -5.35 -14.51 -6.50
CA ILE A 11 -5.26 -13.63 -5.33
C ILE A 11 -6.62 -13.00 -5.09
N TYR A 12 -7.23 -13.41 -3.98
CA TYR A 12 -8.51 -12.85 -3.59
C TYR A 12 -8.31 -11.69 -2.63
N SER A 13 -8.80 -10.52 -3.03
CA SER A 13 -8.94 -9.36 -2.16
C SER A 13 -10.30 -8.74 -2.43
N TYR A 14 -11.02 -8.36 -1.39
CA TYR A 14 -12.39 -7.86 -1.51
C TYR A 14 -12.52 -6.73 -2.53
N MET A 15 -11.81 -5.62 -2.35
CA MET A 15 -11.94 -4.44 -3.20
C MET A 15 -10.62 -3.66 -3.38
N HIS A 16 -9.58 -4.00 -2.63
CA HIS A 16 -8.42 -3.13 -2.49
C HIS A 16 -7.16 -3.80 -3.04
N LEU A 17 -6.87 -3.54 -4.31
CA LEU A 17 -5.59 -3.94 -4.90
C LEU A 17 -4.42 -3.26 -4.18
N ASP A 18 -4.57 -2.00 -3.83
CA ASP A 18 -3.60 -1.16 -3.12
C ASP A 18 -3.34 -1.56 -1.65
N SER A 19 -4.10 -2.51 -1.09
CA SER A 19 -3.75 -3.22 0.15
C SER A 19 -3.16 -4.62 -0.10
N THR A 20 -2.87 -4.93 -1.35
CA THR A 20 -2.23 -6.17 -1.80
C THR A 20 -0.85 -5.87 -2.38
N VAL A 21 -0.79 -4.90 -3.28
CA VAL A 21 0.43 -4.35 -3.89
C VAL A 21 0.33 -2.83 -3.86
N CYS A 22 1.35 -2.16 -3.36
CA CYS A 22 1.46 -0.71 -3.42
C CYS A 22 2.81 -0.34 -4.04
N PHE A 23 2.80 0.49 -5.08
CA PHE A 23 4.01 0.98 -5.73
C PHE A 23 4.55 2.18 -4.95
N LEU A 24 5.78 2.05 -4.45
CA LEU A 24 6.43 3.08 -3.63
C LEU A 24 7.19 4.08 -4.50
N ARG A 25 7.94 3.58 -5.47
CA ARG A 25 8.68 4.31 -6.51
C ARG A 25 8.99 3.36 -7.65
N ASP A 26 9.59 3.87 -8.72
CA ASP A 26 10.06 3.00 -9.79
C ASP A 26 11.03 1.94 -9.25
N GLY A 27 10.82 0.70 -9.65
CA GLY A 27 11.61 -0.46 -9.22
C GLY A 27 11.38 -0.94 -7.79
N LEU A 28 10.48 -0.34 -6.98
CA LEU A 28 10.23 -0.75 -5.59
C LEU A 28 8.73 -0.78 -5.26
N MET A 29 8.28 -1.89 -4.70
CA MET A 29 6.89 -2.10 -4.28
C MET A 29 6.77 -2.65 -2.86
N LEU A 30 5.61 -2.40 -2.23
CA LEU A 30 5.21 -2.96 -0.95
C LEU A 30 4.19 -4.09 -1.20
N LEU A 31 4.43 -5.25 -0.63
CA LEU A 31 3.59 -6.44 -0.81
C LEU A 31 2.94 -6.89 0.49
N ASN A 32 1.71 -7.31 0.39
CA ASN A 32 0.96 -7.91 1.50
C ASN A 32 1.34 -9.40 1.64
N PRO A 33 2.02 -9.82 2.72
CA PRO A 33 2.48 -11.19 2.89
C PRO A 33 1.34 -12.20 3.11
N ASP A 34 0.15 -11.75 3.49
CA ASP A 34 -1.00 -12.65 3.62
C ASP A 34 -1.58 -13.05 2.27
N ARG A 35 -1.37 -12.23 1.24
CA ARG A 35 -1.94 -12.40 -0.11
C ARG A 35 -0.89 -12.78 -1.15
N ILE A 36 0.29 -12.18 -1.11
CA ILE A 36 1.41 -12.44 -2.02
C ILE A 36 2.45 -13.28 -1.28
N LYS A 37 2.59 -14.53 -1.69
CA LYS A 37 3.55 -15.47 -1.11
C LYS A 37 4.85 -15.56 -1.89
N SER A 38 4.80 -15.22 -3.18
CA SER A 38 5.93 -15.21 -4.09
C SER A 38 5.71 -14.13 -5.15
N VAL A 39 6.79 -13.47 -5.58
CA VAL A 39 6.78 -12.53 -6.71
C VAL A 39 6.30 -13.17 -8.01
N ASP A 40 6.39 -14.49 -8.15
CA ASP A 40 5.87 -15.24 -9.31
C ASP A 40 4.37 -15.10 -9.49
N GLN A 41 3.63 -14.73 -8.42
CA GLN A 41 2.20 -14.44 -8.49
C GLN A 41 1.91 -13.08 -9.14
N LEU A 42 2.92 -12.24 -9.31
CA LEU A 42 2.79 -10.92 -9.93
C LEU A 42 2.92 -11.03 -11.46
N PRO A 43 2.34 -10.06 -12.19
CA PRO A 43 2.59 -9.93 -13.62
C PRO A 43 4.06 -9.80 -13.93
N GLU A 44 4.47 -10.35 -15.08
CA GLU A 44 5.88 -10.47 -15.49
C GLU A 44 6.67 -9.15 -15.35
N PRO A 45 6.18 -7.97 -15.74
CA PRO A 45 6.94 -6.72 -15.64
C PRO A 45 7.37 -6.35 -14.22
N PHE A 46 6.68 -6.85 -13.20
CA PHE A 46 6.94 -6.51 -11.79
C PHE A 46 7.76 -7.57 -11.05
N ARG A 47 8.00 -8.73 -11.65
CA ARG A 47 8.76 -9.82 -10.99
C ARG A 47 10.22 -9.51 -10.75
N HIS A 48 10.75 -8.51 -11.46
CA HIS A 48 12.14 -8.07 -11.35
C HIS A 48 12.33 -6.84 -10.45
N TRP A 49 11.23 -6.33 -9.92
CA TRP A 49 11.28 -5.19 -8.99
C TRP A 49 11.71 -5.63 -7.61
N ASP A 50 12.40 -4.75 -6.91
CA ASP A 50 12.63 -4.89 -5.47
C ASP A 50 11.29 -4.76 -4.72
N TYR A 51 11.21 -5.42 -3.58
CA TYR A 51 9.98 -5.39 -2.79
C TYR A 51 10.25 -5.41 -1.29
N ILE A 52 9.30 -4.83 -0.57
CA ILE A 52 9.20 -4.87 0.88
C ILE A 52 7.99 -5.73 1.23
N MET A 53 8.18 -6.76 2.06
CA MET A 53 7.04 -7.44 2.68
C MET A 53 6.54 -6.60 3.83
N ALA A 54 5.28 -6.15 3.74
CA ALA A 54 4.69 -5.31 4.77
C ALA A 54 4.65 -6.03 6.11
N PRO A 55 5.09 -5.39 7.21
CA PRO A 55 4.91 -5.94 8.54
C PRO A 55 3.41 -5.99 8.89
N GLN A 56 3.07 -6.81 9.89
CA GLN A 56 1.69 -6.89 10.38
C GLN A 56 1.18 -5.51 10.80
N PRO A 57 0.03 -5.07 10.29
CA PRO A 57 -0.50 -3.76 10.59
C PRO A 57 -0.89 -3.61 12.05
N VAL A 58 -0.62 -2.44 12.61
CA VAL A 58 -1.16 -2.04 13.91
C VAL A 58 -2.64 -1.71 13.75
N PRO A 59 -3.54 -2.32 14.54
CA PRO A 59 -4.97 -2.01 14.46
C PRO A 59 -5.26 -0.55 14.78
N ILE A 60 -6.02 0.12 13.91
CA ILE A 60 -6.40 1.53 14.09
C ILE A 60 -7.82 1.73 14.61
N GLY A 61 -8.56 0.65 14.78
CA GLY A 61 -9.94 0.68 15.24
C GLY A 61 -10.94 1.02 14.13
N HIS A 62 -12.22 0.94 14.48
CA HIS A 62 -13.33 1.26 13.59
C HIS A 62 -14.53 1.70 14.43
N TYR A 63 -15.46 2.42 13.80
CA TYR A 63 -16.65 2.91 14.48
C TYR A 63 -17.69 1.79 14.60
N GLN A 64 -18.09 1.45 15.83
CA GLN A 64 -19.08 0.42 16.14
C GLN A 64 -18.83 -0.89 15.34
N ASN A 65 -19.84 -1.34 14.58
CA ASN A 65 -19.78 -2.53 13.72
C ASN A 65 -19.45 -2.21 12.25
N TYR A 66 -19.17 -0.95 11.95
CA TYR A 66 -18.87 -0.52 10.58
C TYR A 66 -17.41 -0.80 10.25
N ARG A 67 -17.18 -1.95 9.65
CA ARG A 67 -15.87 -2.39 9.22
C ARG A 67 -15.92 -2.77 7.74
N ASN A 68 -15.50 -1.86 6.87
CA ASN A 68 -15.52 -2.04 5.41
C ASN A 68 -14.15 -2.45 4.83
N SER A 69 -13.12 -2.58 5.68
CA SER A 69 -11.82 -3.08 5.27
C SER A 69 -11.12 -3.87 6.38
N SER A 70 -10.07 -4.59 6.03
CA SER A 70 -9.17 -5.25 6.99
C SER A 70 -8.14 -4.26 7.55
N ASN A 71 -7.35 -4.70 8.53
CA ASN A 71 -6.22 -3.92 9.04
C ASN A 71 -5.18 -3.60 7.96
N TRP A 72 -5.12 -4.41 6.89
CA TRP A 72 -4.24 -4.19 5.74
C TRP A 72 -4.54 -2.91 4.96
N VAL A 73 -5.65 -2.21 5.24
CA VAL A 73 -5.91 -0.87 4.70
C VAL A 73 -4.80 0.13 5.05
N SER A 74 -4.00 -0.13 6.08
CA SER A 74 -2.83 0.70 6.42
C SER A 74 -1.70 0.65 5.38
N MET A 75 -1.68 -0.37 4.50
CA MET A 75 -0.82 -0.37 3.31
C MET A 75 -1.28 0.62 2.23
N ASN A 76 -2.51 1.11 2.32
CA ASN A 76 -3.09 2.09 1.42
C ASN A 76 -2.51 3.49 1.71
N LEU A 77 -1.19 3.58 1.67
CA LEU A 77 -0.41 4.80 1.82
C LEU A 77 -0.38 5.59 0.49
N LEU A 78 -0.02 6.84 0.54
CA LEU A 78 0.18 7.67 -0.65
C LEU A 78 1.68 7.94 -0.83
N SER A 79 2.25 7.47 -1.94
CA SER A 79 3.58 7.90 -2.37
C SER A 79 3.51 9.31 -2.93
N ILE A 80 4.04 10.28 -2.18
CA ILE A 80 4.07 11.70 -2.59
C ILE A 80 5.14 11.90 -3.65
N ASN A 81 6.30 11.28 -3.45
CA ASN A 81 7.40 11.21 -4.41
C ASN A 81 8.25 9.96 -4.13
N SER A 82 9.36 9.79 -4.83
CA SER A 82 10.26 8.62 -4.71
C SER A 82 10.88 8.42 -3.32
N LYS A 83 10.82 9.43 -2.44
CA LYS A 83 11.45 9.44 -1.13
C LYS A 83 10.51 9.74 0.04
N LEU A 84 9.25 10.08 -0.22
CA LEU A 84 8.29 10.51 0.81
C LEU A 84 6.93 9.86 0.59
N VAL A 85 6.38 9.28 1.65
CA VAL A 85 5.03 8.74 1.68
C VAL A 85 4.20 9.34 2.81
N ALA A 86 2.88 9.46 2.59
CA ALA A 86 1.93 9.69 3.69
C ALA A 86 1.47 8.34 4.24
N LEU A 87 1.62 8.15 5.55
CA LEU A 87 1.35 6.91 6.26
C LEU A 87 0.47 7.16 7.49
N GLU A 88 -0.39 6.22 7.82
CA GLU A 88 -1.22 6.31 9.04
C GLU A 88 -0.33 6.29 10.29
N GLU A 89 -0.58 7.23 11.21
CA GLU A 89 0.30 7.60 12.32
C GLU A 89 0.66 6.46 13.31
N ARG A 90 -0.16 5.41 13.38
CA ARG A 90 0.08 4.25 14.26
C ARG A 90 0.93 3.16 13.63
N GLN A 91 1.21 3.25 12.33
CA GLN A 91 1.92 2.21 11.58
C GLN A 91 3.45 2.31 11.75
N GLU A 92 3.88 2.38 12.99
CA GLU A 92 5.31 2.47 13.36
C GLU A 92 6.18 1.31 12.81
N PRO A 93 5.69 0.04 12.77
CA PRO A 93 6.47 -1.03 12.16
C PRO A 93 6.72 -0.80 10.66
N LEU A 94 5.70 -0.33 9.94
CA LEU A 94 5.82 -0.06 8.51
C LEU A 94 6.70 1.17 8.26
N ARG A 95 6.58 2.24 9.09
CA ARG A 95 7.47 3.40 9.03
C ARG A 95 8.93 2.99 9.08
N LYS A 96 9.31 2.21 10.11
CA LYS A 96 10.69 1.75 10.27
C LYS A 96 11.20 0.96 9.07
N GLU A 97 10.34 0.15 8.47
CA GLU A 97 10.72 -0.64 7.31
C GLU A 97 10.92 0.24 6.07
N LEU A 98 10.04 1.21 5.83
CA LEU A 98 10.17 2.17 4.73
C LEU A 98 11.43 3.04 4.89
N GLU A 99 11.72 3.52 6.10
CA GLU A 99 12.92 4.32 6.39
C GLU A 99 14.22 3.54 6.13
N ARG A 100 14.27 2.23 6.38
CA ARG A 100 15.43 1.37 6.02
C ARG A 100 15.69 1.34 4.51
N HIS A 101 14.65 1.57 3.72
CA HIS A 101 14.73 1.65 2.26
C HIS A 101 14.87 3.09 1.74
N GLY A 102 15.16 4.05 2.64
CA GLY A 102 15.39 5.45 2.31
C GLY A 102 14.12 6.22 1.94
N ILE A 103 12.95 5.78 2.44
CA ILE A 103 11.67 6.45 2.24
C ILE A 103 11.25 7.09 3.56
N GLU A 104 11.11 8.41 3.57
CA GLU A 104 10.58 9.17 4.69
C GLU A 104 9.07 9.03 4.81
N CYS A 105 8.54 9.12 6.02
CA CYS A 105 7.12 8.95 6.27
C CYS A 105 6.52 10.19 6.94
N ALA A 106 5.58 10.84 6.26
CA ALA A 106 4.67 11.80 6.86
C ALA A 106 3.59 11.04 7.61
N MET A 107 3.72 10.97 8.95
CA MET A 107 2.77 10.23 9.81
C MET A 107 1.55 11.09 10.07
N LEU A 108 0.40 10.69 9.56
CA LEU A 108 -0.84 11.45 9.61
C LEU A 108 -2.01 10.61 10.14
N PRO A 109 -2.96 11.19 10.88
CA PRO A 109 -4.11 10.45 11.39
C PRO A 109 -5.10 10.10 10.27
N MET A 110 -5.48 8.81 10.18
CA MET A 110 -6.55 8.34 9.30
C MET A 110 -7.50 7.41 10.07
N ARG A 111 -8.14 7.95 11.10
CA ARG A 111 -8.91 7.22 12.14
C ARG A 111 -10.07 6.38 11.60
N HIS A 112 -10.63 6.76 10.45
CA HIS A 112 -11.83 6.14 9.90
C HIS A 112 -11.54 5.23 8.69
N ALA A 113 -10.28 4.95 8.39
CA ALA A 113 -9.88 4.14 7.24
C ALA A 113 -10.59 2.77 7.20
N ILE A 114 -10.63 2.04 8.32
CA ILE A 114 -11.32 0.74 8.39
C ILE A 114 -12.83 0.89 8.23
N THR A 115 -13.42 1.92 8.83
CA THR A 115 -14.86 2.19 8.76
C THR A 115 -15.30 2.57 7.35
N LEU A 116 -14.55 3.44 6.69
CA LEU A 116 -14.87 3.96 5.36
C LEU A 116 -14.37 3.05 4.23
N GLY A 117 -13.46 2.13 4.53
CA GLY A 117 -12.93 1.17 3.57
C GLY A 117 -11.81 1.71 2.69
N GLY A 118 -11.11 2.77 3.12
CA GLY A 118 -9.98 3.33 2.37
C GLY A 118 -9.08 4.20 3.24
N CYS A 119 -7.82 4.36 2.82
CA CYS A 119 -6.83 5.21 3.46
C CYS A 119 -6.31 6.26 2.47
N PHE A 120 -5.07 6.72 2.59
CA PHE A 120 -4.54 7.87 1.85
C PHE A 120 -4.61 7.71 0.33
N HIS A 121 -4.25 6.56 -0.21
CA HIS A 121 -4.33 6.33 -1.65
C HIS A 121 -5.78 6.37 -2.15
N CYS A 122 -6.72 5.74 -1.46
CA CYS A 122 -8.12 5.69 -1.85
C CYS A 122 -8.83 7.06 -1.86
N VAL A 123 -8.36 8.02 -1.08
CA VAL A 123 -8.97 9.37 -0.99
C VAL A 123 -8.28 10.39 -1.88
N THR A 124 -7.29 9.96 -2.67
CA THR A 124 -6.54 10.79 -3.61
C THR A 124 -6.72 10.29 -5.03
N ASN A 125 -6.45 11.17 -5.99
CA ASN A 125 -6.45 10.85 -7.40
C ASN A 125 -5.35 11.65 -8.10
N ASP A 126 -4.36 10.94 -8.61
CA ASP A 126 -3.26 11.56 -9.36
C ASP A 126 -3.79 12.04 -10.71
N LEU A 127 -3.68 13.34 -10.96
CA LEU A 127 -4.02 13.93 -12.26
C LEU A 127 -2.78 13.98 -13.17
N ILE A 128 -1.68 14.44 -12.61
CA ILE A 128 -0.39 14.51 -13.28
C ILE A 128 0.66 14.12 -12.22
N ARG A 129 1.60 13.29 -12.61
CA ARG A 129 2.77 12.98 -11.80
C ARG A 129 4.00 13.31 -12.64
N GLU A 130 4.85 14.17 -12.14
CA GLU A 130 6.14 14.47 -12.75
C GLU A 130 7.17 13.45 -12.27
N ASP A 131 8.08 13.05 -13.15
CA ASP A 131 9.21 12.20 -12.77
C ASP A 131 10.19 13.01 -11.91
N ASP A 132 10.72 12.40 -10.86
CA ASP A 132 11.71 13.01 -9.94
C ASP A 132 13.11 13.11 -10.55
#